data_4c4914aa76491b7be50259aed9310f4d
#
_entry.id   4c4914aa76491b7be50259aed9310f4d
#
_cell.length_a   1.000
_cell.length_b   1.000
_cell.length_c   1.000
_cell.angle_alpha   90.00
_cell.angle_beta   90.00
_cell.angle_gamma   90.00
#
_symmetry.space_group_name_H-M   'P 1'
#
loop_
_entity.id
_entity.type
_entity.pdbx_description
1 polymer ?
#
loop_
_entity_poly.entity_id
_entity_poly.type
_entity_poly.pdbx_seq_one_letter_code
_entity_poly.pdbx_strand_id
1 'polypeptide(L)'
;RNTDASTRSQINQLLNYPKDSAGSIMTTEFVDLHPDATVEESFARIRKVGLDKETVYTCYVTRNRVLLGVVTVRRLLLASYETRIGDIMETNVLSVKTHEDKEDVAQMFSKYDLSALPVVDGENRLVGIITFD
;
A
#
# COMPACT_ATOMS: atom_id res chain seq x y z
N ARG A 1 10.99 -6.18 -13.03
CA ARG A 1 10.52 -6.26 -11.73
C ARG A 1 11.58 -6.38 -10.61
N ASN A 2 12.78 -6.70 -10.93
CA ASN A 2 13.84 -6.88 -9.93
C ASN A 2 14.62 -5.60 -9.68
N THR A 3 13.90 -4.49 -9.57
CA THR A 3 14.50 -3.22 -9.24
C THR A 3 14.91 -3.24 -7.77
N ASP A 4 16.18 -3.10 -7.48
CA ASP A 4 16.64 -3.06 -6.11
C ASP A 4 16.33 -1.70 -5.47
N ALA A 5 16.55 -1.60 -4.15
CA ALA A 5 16.18 -0.40 -3.41
C ALA A 5 16.95 0.83 -3.90
N SER A 6 18.20 0.66 -4.31
CA SER A 6 19.01 1.77 -4.80
C SER A 6 18.48 2.30 -6.13
N THR A 7 18.17 1.40 -7.06
CA THR A 7 17.63 1.79 -8.37
C THR A 7 16.26 2.46 -8.19
N ARG A 8 15.42 1.88 -7.32
CA ARG A 8 14.10 2.44 -7.05
C ARG A 8 14.19 3.84 -6.48
N SER A 9 15.12 4.06 -5.55
CA SER A 9 15.33 5.37 -4.96
C SER A 9 15.75 6.41 -6.02
N GLN A 10 16.63 6.01 -6.95
CA GLN A 10 17.05 6.90 -8.01
C GLN A 10 15.89 7.28 -8.93
N ILE A 11 15.05 6.30 -9.27
CA ILE A 11 13.87 6.56 -10.10
C ILE A 11 12.93 7.50 -9.38
N ASN A 12 12.70 7.29 -8.09
CA ASN A 12 11.79 8.13 -7.32
C ASN A 12 12.30 9.56 -7.21
N GLN A 13 13.61 9.75 -7.13
CA GLN A 13 14.19 11.09 -7.11
C GLN A 13 13.95 11.81 -8.43
N LEU A 14 14.01 11.09 -9.54
CA LEU A 14 13.70 11.67 -10.85
C LEU A 14 12.24 12.10 -10.95
N LEU A 15 11.37 11.55 -10.10
CA LEU A 15 9.96 11.94 -10.03
C LEU A 15 9.72 13.03 -8.99
N ASN A 16 10.79 13.73 -8.58
CA ASN A 16 10.73 14.89 -7.69
C ASN A 16 10.44 14.57 -6.22
N TYR A 17 10.83 13.39 -5.77
CA TYR A 17 10.77 13.09 -4.33
C TYR A 17 12.14 13.38 -3.71
N PRO A 18 12.18 14.15 -2.62
CA PRO A 18 13.46 14.47 -1.99
C PRO A 18 14.18 13.21 -1.53
N LYS A 19 15.52 13.31 -1.52
CA LYS A 19 16.35 12.22 -1.00
C LYS A 19 15.98 11.95 0.45
N ASP A 20 15.97 10.67 0.82
CA ASP A 20 15.69 10.21 2.18
C ASP A 20 14.26 10.48 2.64
N SER A 21 13.37 10.80 1.70
CA SER A 21 11.95 10.92 2.00
C SER A 21 11.23 9.59 1.78
N ALA A 22 10.04 9.47 2.35
CA ALA A 22 9.20 8.30 2.14
C ALA A 22 8.97 8.06 0.65
N GLY A 23 8.73 9.13 -0.11
CA GLY A 23 8.53 9.00 -1.55
C GLY A 23 9.75 8.46 -2.28
N SER A 24 10.95 8.73 -1.77
CA SER A 24 12.18 8.27 -2.43
C SER A 24 12.43 6.77 -2.24
N ILE A 25 11.86 6.17 -1.20
CA ILE A 25 12.13 4.76 -0.88
C ILE A 25 10.92 3.85 -1.09
N MET A 26 9.76 4.41 -1.43
CA MET A 26 8.54 3.60 -1.63
C MET A 26 8.61 2.80 -2.92
N THR A 27 7.81 1.73 -2.97
CA THR A 27 7.55 1.02 -4.21
C THR A 27 6.12 1.30 -4.65
N THR A 28 5.88 1.27 -5.96
CA THR A 28 4.53 1.40 -6.50
C THR A 28 3.88 0.03 -6.74
N GLU A 29 4.54 -1.05 -6.34
CA GLU A 29 4.04 -2.41 -6.52
C GLU A 29 3.17 -2.82 -5.34
N PHE A 30 1.91 -2.46 -5.41
CA PHE A 30 0.94 -2.83 -4.38
C PHE A 30 -0.39 -3.20 -5.05
N VAL A 31 -1.24 -3.89 -4.28
CA VAL A 31 -2.56 -4.26 -4.75
C VAL A 31 -3.57 -3.28 -4.19
N ASP A 32 -4.34 -2.64 -5.07
CA ASP A 32 -5.43 -1.76 -4.67
C ASP A 32 -6.77 -2.37 -5.05
N LEU A 33 -7.75 -2.18 -4.19
CA LEU A 33 -9.09 -2.71 -4.35
C LEU A 33 -10.10 -1.57 -4.24
N HIS A 34 -11.20 -1.71 -4.97
CA HIS A 34 -12.28 -0.75 -4.89
C HIS A 34 -13.23 -1.13 -3.76
N PRO A 35 -13.74 -0.16 -2.96
CA PRO A 35 -14.61 -0.49 -1.84
C PRO A 35 -15.93 -1.12 -2.25
N ASP A 36 -16.41 -0.85 -3.46
CA ASP A 36 -17.67 -1.40 -3.96
C ASP A 36 -17.50 -2.79 -4.58
N ALA A 37 -16.26 -3.25 -4.75
CA ALA A 37 -15.99 -4.59 -5.27
C ALA A 37 -16.36 -5.63 -4.24
N THR A 38 -16.73 -6.81 -4.72
CA THR A 38 -16.97 -7.95 -3.84
C THR A 38 -15.66 -8.65 -3.51
N VAL A 39 -15.70 -9.51 -2.50
CA VAL A 39 -14.55 -10.35 -2.15
C VAL A 39 -14.15 -11.22 -3.35
N GLU A 40 -15.13 -11.77 -4.07
CA GLU A 40 -14.83 -12.59 -5.24
C GLU A 40 -14.09 -11.80 -6.31
N GLU A 41 -14.56 -10.59 -6.61
CA GLU A 41 -13.90 -9.71 -7.58
C GLU A 41 -12.50 -9.34 -7.14
N SER A 42 -12.32 -9.18 -5.83
CA SER A 42 -11.01 -8.84 -5.28
C SER A 42 -10.02 -9.98 -5.42
N PHE A 43 -10.46 -11.23 -5.23
CA PHE A 43 -9.59 -12.38 -5.47
C PHE A 43 -9.17 -12.45 -6.94
N ALA A 44 -10.09 -12.18 -7.86
CA ALA A 44 -9.75 -12.16 -9.28
C ALA A 44 -8.67 -11.12 -9.57
N ARG A 45 -8.79 -9.93 -8.99
CA ARG A 45 -7.80 -8.88 -9.17
C ARG A 45 -6.45 -9.27 -8.57
N ILE A 46 -6.47 -9.84 -7.38
CA ILE A 46 -5.22 -10.27 -6.72
C ILE A 46 -4.50 -11.30 -7.59
N ARG A 47 -5.23 -12.28 -8.12
CA ARG A 47 -4.64 -13.29 -8.99
C ARG A 47 -4.05 -12.68 -10.26
N LYS A 48 -4.71 -11.64 -10.79
CA LYS A 48 -4.27 -11.01 -12.02
C LYS A 48 -3.02 -10.16 -11.84
N VAL A 49 -2.92 -9.42 -10.72
CA VAL A 49 -1.85 -8.44 -10.55
C VAL A 49 -0.92 -8.74 -9.39
N GLY A 50 -1.36 -9.55 -8.43
CA GLY A 50 -0.66 -9.71 -7.16
C GLY A 50 0.67 -10.41 -7.27
N LEU A 51 0.82 -11.31 -8.23
CA LEU A 51 2.05 -12.10 -8.35
C LEU A 51 3.27 -11.24 -8.69
N ASP A 52 3.04 -10.07 -9.28
CA ASP A 52 4.12 -9.15 -9.64
C ASP A 52 4.35 -8.09 -8.58
N LYS A 53 3.64 -8.16 -7.46
CA LYS A 53 3.75 -7.16 -6.41
C LYS A 53 4.70 -7.63 -5.32
N GLU A 54 5.31 -6.67 -4.62
CA GLU A 54 6.26 -6.98 -3.56
C GLU A 54 5.58 -7.65 -2.37
N THR A 55 4.33 -7.32 -2.12
CA THR A 55 3.57 -7.94 -1.04
C THR A 55 2.14 -8.13 -1.47
N VAL A 56 1.55 -9.26 -1.10
CA VAL A 56 0.15 -9.55 -1.34
C VAL A 56 -0.61 -9.78 -0.03
N TYR A 57 0.06 -9.61 1.11
CA TYR A 57 -0.58 -9.87 2.40
C TYR A 57 -1.59 -8.80 2.76
N THR A 58 -1.36 -7.57 2.33
CA THR A 58 -2.23 -6.45 2.62
C THR A 58 -2.63 -5.78 1.32
N CYS A 59 -3.91 -5.56 1.14
CA CYS A 59 -4.45 -4.85 -0.01
C CYS A 59 -5.00 -3.51 0.46
N TYR A 60 -4.83 -2.50 -0.37
CA TYR A 60 -5.21 -1.13 0.00
C TYR A 60 -6.48 -0.76 -0.73
N VAL A 61 -7.44 -0.20 0.00
CA VAL A 61 -8.75 0.12 -0.55
C VAL A 61 -8.77 1.60 -0.92
N THR A 62 -9.01 1.87 -2.20
CA THR A 62 -8.98 3.24 -2.71
C THR A 62 -10.22 3.53 -3.55
N ARG A 63 -10.61 4.80 -3.55
CA ARG A 63 -11.61 5.33 -4.49
C ARG A 63 -11.04 6.58 -5.10
N ASN A 64 -10.95 6.62 -6.44
CA ASN A 64 -10.30 7.71 -7.15
C ASN A 64 -8.90 7.95 -6.59
N ARG A 65 -8.18 6.86 -6.30
CA ARG A 65 -6.83 6.83 -5.75
C ARG A 65 -6.73 7.25 -4.29
N VAL A 66 -7.79 7.79 -3.69
CA VAL A 66 -7.76 8.20 -2.29
C VAL A 66 -7.82 6.96 -1.40
N LEU A 67 -6.90 6.89 -0.44
CA LEU A 67 -6.80 5.76 0.48
C LEU A 67 -7.96 5.80 1.47
N LEU A 68 -8.76 4.76 1.49
CA LEU A 68 -9.92 4.65 2.37
C LEU A 68 -9.70 3.65 3.50
N GLY A 69 -8.93 2.61 3.25
CA GLY A 69 -8.73 1.57 4.24
C GLY A 69 -7.81 0.50 3.75
N VAL A 70 -7.64 -0.53 4.54
CA VAL A 70 -6.86 -1.71 4.17
C VAL A 70 -7.66 -2.96 4.46
N VAL A 71 -7.34 -4.02 3.74
CA VAL A 71 -7.90 -5.33 4.02
C VAL A 71 -6.80 -6.36 3.78
N THR A 72 -6.65 -7.29 4.74
CA THR A 72 -5.66 -8.35 4.58
C THR A 72 -6.23 -9.48 3.74
N VAL A 73 -5.34 -10.21 3.07
CA VAL A 73 -5.77 -11.40 2.32
C VAL A 73 -6.43 -12.40 3.27
N ARG A 74 -5.93 -12.50 4.50
CA ARG A 74 -6.54 -13.37 5.50
C ARG A 74 -7.99 -12.98 5.76
N ARG A 75 -8.27 -11.68 5.88
CA ARG A 75 -9.64 -11.21 6.10
C ARG A 75 -10.54 -11.56 4.92
N LEU A 76 -10.00 -11.45 3.71
CA LEU A 76 -10.75 -11.82 2.50
C LEU A 76 -11.10 -13.30 2.50
N LEU A 77 -10.16 -14.15 2.94
CA LEU A 77 -10.38 -15.58 2.96
C LEU A 77 -11.49 -15.98 3.95
N LEU A 78 -11.72 -15.17 4.97
CA LEU A 78 -12.73 -15.47 6.00
C LEU A 78 -14.08 -14.85 5.68
N ALA A 79 -14.18 -14.02 4.65
CA ALA A 79 -15.42 -13.34 4.29
C ALA A 79 -16.14 -14.12 3.19
N SER A 80 -17.47 -13.91 3.07
CA SER A 80 -18.21 -14.51 1.96
C SER A 80 -17.94 -13.76 0.68
N TYR A 81 -18.07 -14.46 -0.44
CA TYR A 81 -17.74 -13.94 -1.76
C TYR A 81 -18.54 -12.70 -2.15
N GLU A 82 -19.77 -12.59 -1.64
CA GLU A 82 -20.65 -11.48 -1.99
C GLU A 82 -20.39 -10.22 -1.16
N THR A 83 -19.58 -10.32 -0.12
CA THR A 83 -19.32 -9.19 0.77
C THR A 83 -18.57 -8.10 0.03
N ARG A 84 -18.99 -6.84 0.22
CA ARG A 84 -18.30 -5.70 -0.34
C ARG A 84 -17.05 -5.39 0.47
N ILE A 85 -16.01 -4.98 -0.19
CA ILE A 85 -14.73 -4.67 0.47
C ILE A 85 -14.92 -3.54 1.49
N GLY A 86 -15.72 -2.53 1.15
CA GLY A 86 -15.97 -1.42 2.05
C GLY A 86 -16.59 -1.83 3.37
N ASP A 87 -17.27 -2.99 3.41
CA ASP A 87 -17.93 -3.47 4.63
C ASP A 87 -16.96 -4.19 5.57
N ILE A 88 -15.79 -4.59 5.08
CA ILE A 88 -14.84 -5.35 5.89
C ILE A 88 -13.47 -4.70 6.01
N MET A 89 -13.23 -3.60 5.28
CA MET A 89 -11.95 -2.91 5.36
C MET A 89 -11.74 -2.27 6.72
N GLU A 90 -10.48 -2.19 7.12
CA GLU A 90 -10.10 -1.44 8.31
C GLU A 90 -9.83 0.00 7.88
N THR A 91 -10.56 0.94 8.50
CA THR A 91 -10.45 2.35 8.13
C THR A 91 -9.46 3.13 8.98
N ASN A 92 -9.04 2.57 10.11
CA ASN A 92 -8.07 3.21 10.99
C ASN A 92 -6.66 2.87 10.52
N VAL A 93 -6.24 3.51 9.44
CA VAL A 93 -5.02 3.15 8.72
C VAL A 93 -3.92 4.16 9.02
N LEU A 94 -2.76 3.62 9.43
CA LEU A 94 -1.56 4.43 9.53
C LEU A 94 -1.00 4.65 8.13
N SER A 95 -0.56 5.86 7.85
CA SER A 95 0.06 6.19 6.57
C SER A 95 1.11 7.27 6.79
N VAL A 96 1.98 7.43 5.80
CA VAL A 96 2.99 8.48 5.82
C VAL A 96 2.85 9.31 4.56
N LYS A 97 3.27 10.57 4.64
CA LYS A 97 3.28 11.47 3.48
C LYS A 97 4.56 11.28 2.70
N THR A 98 4.53 11.62 1.42
CA THR A 98 5.68 11.44 0.53
C THR A 98 6.93 12.15 1.01
N HIS A 99 6.78 13.28 1.70
CA HIS A 99 7.93 14.10 2.12
C HIS A 99 8.48 13.73 3.51
N GLU A 100 7.84 12.81 4.22
CA GLU A 100 8.30 12.47 5.56
C GLU A 100 9.67 11.79 5.51
N ASP A 101 10.48 12.05 6.52
CA ASP A 101 11.84 11.54 6.61
C ASP A 101 11.83 10.03 6.84
N LYS A 102 12.74 9.33 6.15
CA LYS A 102 12.80 7.87 6.27
C LYS A 102 13.05 7.39 7.69
N GLU A 103 13.70 8.21 8.52
CA GLU A 103 13.93 7.82 9.91
C GLU A 103 12.65 7.85 10.72
N ASP A 104 11.77 8.81 10.44
CA ASP A 104 10.45 8.84 11.07
C ASP A 104 9.61 7.66 10.64
N VAL A 105 9.73 7.27 9.37
CA VAL A 105 9.06 6.09 8.84
C VAL A 105 9.55 4.83 9.56
N ALA A 106 10.86 4.71 9.74
CA ALA A 106 11.45 3.56 10.43
C ALA A 106 10.94 3.46 11.87
N GLN A 107 10.79 4.61 12.54
CA GLN A 107 10.26 4.63 13.89
C GLN A 107 8.82 4.13 13.95
N MET A 108 8.02 4.45 12.94
CA MET A 108 6.64 3.95 12.87
C MET A 108 6.60 2.44 12.71
N PHE A 109 7.47 1.87 11.88
CA PHE A 109 7.56 0.43 11.74
C PHE A 109 7.87 -0.25 13.08
N SER A 110 8.84 0.32 13.80
CA SER A 110 9.23 -0.23 15.10
C SER A 110 8.13 -0.07 16.14
N LYS A 111 7.53 1.11 16.20
CA LYS A 111 6.53 1.43 17.22
C LYS A 111 5.26 0.60 17.08
N TYR A 112 4.83 0.37 15.87
CA TYR A 112 3.53 -0.27 15.59
C TYR A 112 3.66 -1.70 15.06
N ASP A 113 4.89 -2.21 14.97
CA ASP A 113 5.14 -3.59 14.54
C ASP A 113 4.49 -3.88 13.19
N LEU A 114 4.76 -3.01 12.22
CA LEU A 114 4.14 -3.09 10.91
C LEU A 114 5.02 -3.84 9.94
N SER A 115 4.40 -4.47 8.93
CA SER A 115 5.14 -5.08 7.83
C SER A 115 5.15 -4.20 6.58
N ALA A 116 4.20 -3.27 6.48
CA ALA A 116 4.12 -2.35 5.35
C ALA A 116 3.41 -1.08 5.79
N LEU A 117 3.72 0.03 5.12
CA LEU A 117 3.09 1.33 5.35
C LEU A 117 2.68 1.95 4.03
N PRO A 118 1.44 2.39 3.89
CA PRO A 118 1.06 3.14 2.70
C PRO A 118 1.61 4.56 2.72
N VAL A 119 1.98 5.03 1.55
CA VAL A 119 2.51 6.38 1.34
C VAL A 119 1.47 7.15 0.54
N VAL A 120 1.09 8.33 1.05
CA VAL A 120 0.06 9.15 0.42
C VAL A 120 0.61 10.53 0.11
N ASP A 121 -0.01 11.19 -0.86
CA ASP A 121 0.33 12.58 -1.19
C ASP A 121 -0.49 13.55 -0.33
N GLY A 122 -0.39 14.85 -0.63
CA GLY A 122 -1.10 15.88 0.14
C GLY A 122 -2.61 15.81 0.07
N GLU A 123 -3.15 15.06 -0.89
CA GLU A 123 -4.60 14.88 -1.04
C GLU A 123 -5.04 13.49 -0.59
N ASN A 124 -4.20 12.81 0.17
CA ASN A 124 -4.46 11.47 0.70
C ASN A 124 -4.62 10.40 -0.38
N ARG A 125 -4.04 10.64 -1.56
CA ARG A 125 -4.03 9.63 -2.62
C ARG A 125 -2.88 8.66 -2.38
N LEU A 126 -3.16 7.38 -2.53
CA LEU A 126 -2.16 6.34 -2.35
C LEU A 126 -1.20 6.37 -3.54
N VAL A 127 0.08 6.60 -3.28
CA VAL A 127 1.09 6.69 -4.32
C VAL A 127 2.12 5.56 -4.25
N GLY A 128 2.24 4.89 -3.11
CA GLY A 128 3.17 3.79 -2.97
C GLY A 128 3.06 3.14 -1.62
N ILE A 129 3.94 2.18 -1.38
CA ILE A 129 4.06 1.55 -0.06
C ILE A 129 5.53 1.40 0.28
N ILE A 130 5.80 1.28 1.57
CA ILE A 130 7.13 0.96 2.07
C ILE A 130 7.01 -0.36 2.82
N THR A 131 7.86 -1.31 2.49
CA THR A 131 7.86 -2.61 3.17
C THR A 131 9.05 -2.68 4.12
N PHE A 132 8.86 -3.41 5.20
CA PHE A 132 9.89 -3.62 6.19
C PHE A 132 10.54 -4.97 5.97
N ASP A 133 11.77 -4.96 5.45
CA ASP A 133 12.54 -6.19 5.23
C ASP A 133 14.05 -5.98 5.27
#